data_9a14ce7a0ae0ba4872354e7c495273d0
#
_entry.id   9a14ce7a0ae0ba4872354e7c495273d0
#
_cell.length_a   1.000
_cell.length_b   1.000
_cell.length_c   1.000
_cell.angle_alpha   90.00
_cell.angle_beta   90.00
_cell.angle_gamma   90.00
#
_symmetry.space_group_name_H-M   'P 1'
#
loop_
_entity.id
_entity.type
_entity.pdbx_description
1 polymer ?
#
loop_
_entity_poly.entity_id
_entity_poly.type
_entity_poly.pdbx_seq_one_letter_code
_entity_poly.pdbx_strand_id
1 'polypeptide(L)'
;VGFDPDMMKCFEEYLSDEEGVTYKLEMKKMDFDNIITQLQGDQIDVGISGFTYDSKRKVEWSDPYLGSSQVAVIPKDSDIASTADLEGKSLVAQTGATGEAAAKEVKDAKVTGLKNVQDIMNALSANQYDAAIVDLGVAKNYVKSDEFKMLDESLMDEQNYIIAKKGNTDMIEKMNTCIKKFLASDDYAKLCKKY
;
A
#
# COMPACT_ATOMS: atom_id res chain seq x y z
N VAL A 1 0.81 10.06 9.29
CA VAL A 1 2.28 9.85 9.20
C VAL A 1 2.50 8.63 8.33
N GLY A 2 3.41 8.68 7.37
CA GLY A 2 3.75 7.63 6.43
C GLY A 2 4.32 8.21 5.13
N PHE A 3 4.89 7.33 4.28
CA PHE A 3 5.48 7.75 3.01
C PHE A 3 4.48 8.50 2.12
N ASP A 4 3.31 7.91 1.88
CA ASP A 4 2.29 8.50 1.01
C ASP A 4 1.80 9.88 1.48
N PRO A 5 1.41 10.09 2.77
CA PRO A 5 1.03 11.40 3.24
C PRO A 5 2.13 12.46 3.13
N ASP A 6 3.39 12.10 3.38
CA ASP A 6 4.48 13.05 3.28
C ASP A 6 4.85 13.36 1.83
N MET A 7 4.78 12.38 0.92
CA MET A 7 4.90 12.62 -0.53
C MET A 7 3.81 13.58 -1.03
N MET A 8 2.57 13.39 -0.62
CA MET A 8 1.46 14.25 -1.04
C MET A 8 1.61 15.70 -0.57
N LYS A 9 2.29 15.97 0.54
CA LYS A 9 2.64 17.35 0.93
C LYS A 9 3.62 18.00 -0.04
N CYS A 10 4.59 17.24 -0.54
CA CYS A 10 5.46 17.75 -1.61
C CYS A 10 4.65 18.07 -2.87
N PHE A 11 3.64 17.26 -3.20
CA PHE A 11 2.77 17.49 -4.36
C PHE A 11 1.91 18.77 -4.19
N GLU A 12 1.43 19.05 -2.98
CA GLU A 12 0.75 20.31 -2.65
C GLU A 12 1.63 21.52 -3.00
N GLU A 13 2.90 21.48 -2.60
CA GLU A 13 3.88 22.54 -2.89
C GLU A 13 4.17 22.62 -4.40
N TYR A 14 4.40 21.48 -5.07
CA TYR A 14 4.72 21.44 -6.49
C TYR A 14 3.60 21.98 -7.37
N LEU A 15 2.34 21.62 -7.07
CA LEU A 15 1.18 22.11 -7.81
C LEU A 15 0.95 23.61 -7.56
N SER A 16 1.15 24.07 -6.32
CA SER A 16 0.99 25.48 -5.96
C SER A 16 2.00 26.36 -6.70
N ASP A 17 3.27 25.90 -6.77
CA ASP A 17 4.33 26.61 -7.49
C ASP A 17 4.12 26.64 -9.00
N GLU A 18 3.70 25.50 -9.58
CA GLU A 18 3.58 25.37 -11.04
C GLU A 18 2.39 26.14 -11.60
N GLU A 19 1.25 26.10 -10.90
CA GLU A 19 0.03 26.75 -11.38
C GLU A 19 -0.17 28.18 -10.84
N GLY A 20 0.70 28.64 -9.93
CA GLY A 20 0.64 29.98 -9.33
C GLY A 20 -0.62 30.22 -8.47
N VAL A 21 -1.21 29.14 -7.97
CA VAL A 21 -2.38 29.14 -7.08
C VAL A 21 -2.06 28.32 -5.83
N THR A 22 -2.72 28.64 -4.71
CA THR A 22 -2.50 27.88 -3.47
C THR A 22 -3.38 26.63 -3.50
N TYR A 23 -2.76 25.46 -3.67
CA TYR A 23 -3.40 24.19 -3.40
C TYR A 23 -3.36 23.88 -1.91
N LYS A 24 -4.42 23.27 -1.41
CA LYS A 24 -4.50 22.74 -0.05
C LYS A 24 -4.96 21.29 -0.09
N LEU A 25 -4.11 20.41 0.39
CA LEU A 25 -4.40 18.99 0.45
C LEU A 25 -5.30 18.67 1.64
N GLU A 26 -6.39 17.95 1.37
CA GLU A 26 -7.24 17.36 2.41
C GLU A 26 -7.09 15.85 2.41
N MET A 27 -6.55 15.28 3.48
CA MET A 27 -6.35 13.85 3.63
C MET A 27 -7.56 13.21 4.34
N LYS A 28 -8.26 12.32 3.64
CA LYS A 28 -9.38 11.53 4.20
C LYS A 28 -8.94 10.10 4.45
N LYS A 29 -8.95 9.67 5.71
CA LYS A 29 -8.68 8.27 6.07
C LYS A 29 -9.96 7.45 5.92
N MET A 30 -9.84 6.28 5.26
CA MET A 30 -10.94 5.34 5.06
C MET A 30 -10.41 3.92 4.88
N ASP A 31 -11.31 2.93 4.90
CA ASP A 31 -10.94 1.54 4.59
C ASP A 31 -10.57 1.42 3.10
N PHE A 32 -9.58 0.55 2.82
CA PHE A 32 -9.00 0.40 1.48
C PHE A 32 -10.05 0.04 0.42
N ASP A 33 -10.97 -0.85 0.72
CA ASP A 33 -12.03 -1.31 -0.17
C ASP A 33 -13.07 -0.21 -0.53
N ASN A 34 -13.11 0.88 0.23
CA ASN A 34 -14.02 2.01 -0.01
C ASN A 34 -13.43 3.08 -0.93
N ILE A 35 -12.12 3.14 -1.12
CA ILE A 35 -11.45 4.24 -1.84
C ILE A 35 -11.99 4.36 -3.27
N ILE A 36 -12.10 3.28 -4.01
CA ILE A 36 -12.60 3.30 -5.40
C ILE A 36 -14.04 3.77 -5.47
N THR A 37 -14.88 3.36 -4.52
CA THR A 37 -16.29 3.82 -4.44
C THR A 37 -16.36 5.32 -4.18
N GLN A 38 -15.50 5.85 -3.32
CA GLN A 38 -15.44 7.28 -3.03
C GLN A 38 -14.95 8.10 -4.23
N LEU A 39 -13.99 7.56 -5.01
CA LEU A 39 -13.57 8.16 -6.29
C LEU A 39 -14.72 8.20 -7.29
N GLN A 40 -15.46 7.11 -7.45
CA GLN A 40 -16.60 7.02 -8.36
C GLN A 40 -17.74 7.98 -7.98
N GLY A 41 -17.92 8.22 -6.68
CA GLY A 41 -18.91 9.14 -6.12
C GLY A 41 -18.45 10.60 -6.04
N ASP A 42 -17.30 10.96 -6.61
CA ASP A 42 -16.72 12.32 -6.56
C ASP A 42 -16.54 12.87 -5.12
N GLN A 43 -16.29 11.98 -4.16
CA GLN A 43 -16.06 12.36 -2.75
C GLN A 43 -14.58 12.62 -2.45
N ILE A 44 -13.68 12.12 -3.30
CA ILE A 44 -12.24 12.32 -3.29
C ILE A 44 -11.74 12.44 -4.73
N ASP A 45 -10.65 13.17 -4.95
CA ASP A 45 -10.06 13.40 -6.28
C ASP A 45 -9.08 12.33 -6.68
N VAL A 46 -8.30 11.83 -5.70
CA VAL A 46 -7.30 10.77 -5.89
C VAL A 46 -7.33 9.77 -4.72
N GLY A 47 -6.96 8.52 -5.03
CA GLY A 47 -6.73 7.48 -4.05
C GLY A 47 -5.25 7.11 -3.99
N ILE A 48 -4.70 7.05 -2.76
CA ILE A 48 -3.32 6.66 -2.52
C ILE A 48 -3.27 5.76 -1.29
N SER A 49 -2.84 4.54 -1.46
CA SER A 49 -2.73 3.54 -0.39
C SER A 49 -2.01 2.30 -0.87
N GLY A 50 -0.83 2.46 -1.48
CA GLY A 50 -0.07 1.33 -2.01
C GLY A 50 -0.80 0.55 -3.10
N PHE A 51 -1.60 1.22 -3.94
CA PHE A 51 -2.31 0.55 -5.03
C PHE A 51 -1.34 -0.04 -6.04
N THR A 52 -1.51 -1.34 -6.32
CA THR A 52 -0.84 -2.04 -7.41
C THR A 52 -1.75 -2.08 -8.63
N TYR A 53 -1.17 -1.98 -9.83
CA TYR A 53 -1.92 -2.01 -11.08
C TYR A 53 -2.73 -3.31 -11.19
N ASP A 54 -4.03 -3.15 -11.45
CA ASP A 54 -4.95 -4.23 -11.78
C ASP A 54 -5.94 -3.73 -12.84
N SER A 55 -5.89 -4.31 -14.02
CA SER A 55 -6.77 -3.95 -15.15
C SER A 55 -8.27 -4.14 -14.88
N LYS A 56 -8.63 -4.93 -13.87
CA LYS A 56 -10.02 -5.15 -13.44
C LYS A 56 -10.59 -3.95 -12.66
N ARG A 57 -9.72 -3.15 -12.05
CA ARG A 57 -10.14 -1.94 -11.32
C ARG A 57 -10.47 -0.83 -12.33
N LYS A 58 -11.71 -0.35 -12.29
CA LYS A 58 -12.20 0.70 -13.20
C LYS A 58 -11.82 2.09 -12.70
N VAL A 59 -10.54 2.41 -12.78
CA VAL A 59 -9.93 3.68 -12.36
C VAL A 59 -8.94 4.15 -13.44
N GLU A 60 -8.50 5.39 -13.35
CA GLU A 60 -7.29 5.86 -14.03
C GLU A 60 -6.07 5.65 -13.13
N TRP A 61 -4.95 5.31 -13.74
CA TRP A 61 -3.70 5.00 -13.08
C TRP A 61 -2.63 6.05 -13.40
N SER A 62 -1.92 6.49 -12.37
CA SER A 62 -0.72 7.32 -12.55
C SER A 62 0.47 6.49 -13.05
N ASP A 63 1.59 7.15 -13.31
CA ASP A 63 2.91 6.49 -13.32
C ASP A 63 3.22 5.91 -11.92
N PRO A 64 4.06 4.87 -11.81
CA PRO A 64 4.46 4.34 -10.52
C PRO A 64 5.33 5.34 -9.75
N TYR A 65 5.13 5.42 -8.43
CA TYR A 65 5.91 6.33 -7.56
C TYR A 65 6.83 5.60 -6.59
N LEU A 66 6.60 4.31 -6.34
CA LEU A 66 7.41 3.51 -5.40
C LEU A 66 7.39 2.04 -5.80
N GLY A 67 8.56 1.40 -5.80
CA GLY A 67 8.65 -0.06 -5.84
C GLY A 67 8.31 -0.64 -4.47
N SER A 68 7.56 -1.74 -4.44
CA SER A 68 7.18 -2.45 -3.24
C SER A 68 7.11 -3.95 -3.47
N SER A 69 6.70 -4.69 -2.45
CA SER A 69 6.44 -6.13 -2.53
C SER A 69 5.44 -6.55 -1.46
N GLN A 70 4.77 -7.66 -1.67
CA GLN A 70 3.97 -8.32 -0.65
C GLN A 70 4.84 -9.33 0.09
N VAL A 71 4.93 -9.19 1.41
CA VAL A 71 5.77 -10.01 2.27
C VAL A 71 4.95 -10.64 3.40
N ALA A 72 5.44 -11.75 3.95
CA ALA A 72 4.83 -12.38 5.10
C ALA A 72 5.41 -11.81 6.40
N VAL A 73 4.55 -11.30 7.26
CA VAL A 73 4.86 -10.97 8.66
C VAL A 73 4.35 -12.10 9.55
N ILE A 74 5.18 -12.56 10.44
CA ILE A 74 4.93 -13.70 11.33
C ILE A 74 5.25 -13.34 12.78
N PRO A 75 4.67 -14.02 13.77
CA PRO A 75 5.09 -13.89 15.17
C PRO A 75 6.61 -14.14 15.33
N LYS A 76 7.23 -13.44 16.26
CA LYS A 76 8.68 -13.50 16.48
C LYS A 76 9.21 -14.93 16.75
N ASP A 77 8.44 -15.72 17.47
CA ASP A 77 8.71 -17.09 17.87
C ASP A 77 8.20 -18.16 16.89
N SER A 78 7.67 -17.74 15.74
CA SER A 78 7.21 -18.65 14.69
C SER A 78 8.37 -19.46 14.09
N ASP A 79 8.13 -20.75 13.81
CA ASP A 79 9.07 -21.64 13.13
C ASP A 79 9.10 -21.45 11.60
N ILE A 80 8.20 -20.62 11.04
CA ILE A 80 8.19 -20.32 9.61
C ILE A 80 9.47 -19.55 9.26
N ALA A 81 10.23 -20.05 8.28
CA ALA A 81 11.50 -19.48 7.87
C ALA A 81 11.55 -19.02 6.41
N SER A 82 10.63 -19.53 5.57
CA SER A 82 10.58 -19.25 4.13
C SER A 82 9.13 -19.14 3.64
N THR A 83 8.94 -18.64 2.43
CA THR A 83 7.62 -18.59 1.79
C THR A 83 7.05 -19.99 1.52
N ALA A 84 7.91 -21.01 1.35
CA ALA A 84 7.47 -22.39 1.20
C ALA A 84 6.79 -22.95 2.46
N ASP A 85 7.18 -22.49 3.65
CA ASP A 85 6.59 -22.92 4.91
C ASP A 85 5.16 -22.38 5.13
N LEU A 86 4.70 -21.46 4.26
CA LEU A 86 3.33 -20.94 4.29
C LEU A 86 2.30 -21.93 3.70
N GLU A 87 2.74 -23.01 3.02
CA GLU A 87 1.84 -24.02 2.47
C GLU A 87 0.96 -24.61 3.58
N GLY A 88 -0.35 -24.64 3.35
CA GLY A 88 -1.34 -25.16 4.30
C GLY A 88 -1.60 -24.30 5.54
N LYS A 89 -0.93 -23.16 5.69
CA LYS A 89 -1.06 -22.26 6.84
C LYS A 89 -2.32 -21.38 6.78
N SER A 90 -2.69 -20.84 7.92
CA SER A 90 -3.72 -19.80 8.04
C SER A 90 -3.10 -18.42 7.81
N LEU A 91 -3.50 -17.78 6.72
CA LEU A 91 -2.99 -16.48 6.32
C LEU A 91 -4.06 -15.40 6.45
N VAL A 92 -3.66 -14.21 6.84
CA VAL A 92 -4.54 -13.03 6.89
C VAL A 92 -3.97 -11.94 6.00
N ALA A 93 -4.84 -11.23 5.27
CA ALA A 93 -4.46 -10.12 4.41
C ALA A 93 -5.56 -9.05 4.37
N GLN A 94 -5.25 -7.90 3.78
CA GLN A 94 -6.26 -6.85 3.62
C GLN A 94 -7.20 -7.17 2.46
N THR A 95 -8.50 -7.14 2.73
CA THR A 95 -9.55 -7.42 1.73
C THR A 95 -9.39 -6.53 0.50
N GLY A 96 -9.34 -7.15 -0.67
CA GLY A 96 -9.23 -6.48 -1.96
C GLY A 96 -7.85 -5.93 -2.31
N ALA A 97 -6.86 -6.08 -1.43
CA ALA A 97 -5.47 -5.71 -1.71
C ALA A 97 -4.72 -6.85 -2.45
N THR A 98 -3.57 -6.51 -3.04
CA THR A 98 -2.71 -7.49 -3.75
C THR A 98 -2.14 -8.55 -2.82
N GLY A 99 -1.94 -8.22 -1.53
CA GLY A 99 -1.56 -9.19 -0.51
C GLY A 99 -2.56 -10.33 -0.32
N GLU A 100 -3.86 -10.05 -0.44
CA GLU A 100 -4.89 -11.11 -0.42
C GLU A 100 -4.79 -12.01 -1.66
N ALA A 101 -4.52 -11.43 -2.83
CA ALA A 101 -4.32 -12.19 -4.06
C ALA A 101 -3.05 -13.06 -3.96
N ALA A 102 -1.92 -12.49 -3.49
CA ALA A 102 -0.67 -13.22 -3.29
C ALA A 102 -0.84 -14.38 -2.28
N ALA A 103 -1.55 -14.14 -1.18
CA ALA A 103 -1.85 -15.18 -0.20
C ALA A 103 -2.66 -16.35 -0.78
N LYS A 104 -3.60 -16.07 -1.68
CA LYS A 104 -4.44 -17.10 -2.34
C LYS A 104 -3.67 -17.98 -3.33
N GLU A 105 -2.52 -17.52 -3.81
CA GLU A 105 -1.62 -18.33 -4.65
C GLU A 105 -0.76 -19.30 -3.82
N VAL A 106 -0.70 -19.12 -2.50
CA VAL A 106 0.01 -20.07 -1.63
C VAL A 106 -0.78 -21.37 -1.54
N LYS A 107 -0.13 -22.45 -1.89
CA LYS A 107 -0.76 -23.79 -1.98
C LYS A 107 -1.39 -24.19 -0.65
N ASP A 108 -2.65 -24.65 -0.70
CA ASP A 108 -3.42 -25.16 0.43
C ASP A 108 -3.60 -24.16 1.61
N ALA A 109 -3.19 -22.90 1.46
CA ALA A 109 -3.35 -21.90 2.51
C ALA A 109 -4.82 -21.52 2.74
N LYS A 110 -5.15 -21.25 4.00
CA LYS A 110 -6.48 -20.75 4.40
C LYS A 110 -6.40 -19.24 4.55
N VAL A 111 -6.92 -18.50 3.59
CA VAL A 111 -6.80 -17.04 3.54
C VAL A 111 -8.05 -16.37 4.09
N THR A 112 -7.86 -15.45 5.03
CA THR A 112 -8.91 -14.58 5.58
C THR A 112 -8.61 -13.12 5.23
N GLY A 113 -9.60 -12.41 4.70
CA GLY A 113 -9.52 -10.97 4.45
C GLY A 113 -10.06 -10.17 5.63
N LEU A 114 -9.31 -9.17 6.10
CA LEU A 114 -9.77 -8.17 7.06
C LEU A 114 -9.70 -6.77 6.43
N LYS A 115 -10.51 -5.83 6.92
CA LYS A 115 -10.68 -4.53 6.27
C LYS A 115 -9.48 -3.60 6.41
N ASN A 116 -8.78 -3.65 7.52
CA ASN A 116 -7.66 -2.74 7.79
C ASN A 116 -6.47 -3.48 8.41
N VAL A 117 -5.30 -2.88 8.23
CA VAL A 117 -4.01 -3.45 8.67
C VAL A 117 -3.93 -3.59 10.20
N GLN A 118 -4.53 -2.67 10.96
CA GLN A 118 -4.48 -2.74 12.43
C GLN A 118 -5.17 -4.00 12.96
N ASP A 119 -6.35 -4.33 12.39
CA ASP A 119 -7.08 -5.56 12.76
C ASP A 119 -6.30 -6.82 12.37
N ILE A 120 -5.63 -6.79 11.19
CA ILE A 120 -4.74 -7.87 10.73
C ILE A 120 -3.64 -8.13 11.76
N MET A 121 -2.92 -7.09 12.15
CA MET A 121 -1.79 -7.22 13.06
C MET A 121 -2.22 -7.57 14.48
N ASN A 122 -3.36 -7.06 14.94
CA ASN A 122 -3.95 -7.45 16.23
C ASN A 122 -4.33 -8.95 16.24
N ALA A 123 -4.92 -9.45 15.15
CA ALA A 123 -5.27 -10.86 15.02
C ALA A 123 -4.03 -11.76 14.94
N LEU A 124 -2.96 -11.31 14.27
CA LEU A 124 -1.67 -12.01 14.23
C LEU A 124 -1.02 -12.05 15.63
N SER A 125 -0.99 -10.93 16.36
CA SER A 125 -0.49 -10.86 17.74
C SER A 125 -1.26 -11.79 18.69
N ALA A 126 -2.56 -11.96 18.44
CA ALA A 126 -3.41 -12.89 19.17
C ALA A 126 -3.25 -14.37 18.73
N ASN A 127 -2.31 -14.69 17.87
CA ASN A 127 -2.08 -16.03 17.30
C ASN A 127 -3.31 -16.65 16.62
N GLN A 128 -4.18 -15.82 16.02
CA GLN A 128 -5.33 -16.30 15.26
C GLN A 128 -4.96 -16.78 13.86
N TYR A 129 -3.81 -16.33 13.36
CA TYR A 129 -3.25 -16.67 12.06
C TYR A 129 -1.76 -16.97 12.18
N ASP A 130 -1.24 -17.77 11.25
CA ASP A 130 0.19 -18.13 11.20
C ASP A 130 1.04 -17.01 10.57
N ALA A 131 0.48 -16.29 9.59
CA ALA A 131 1.16 -15.16 8.94
C ALA A 131 0.17 -14.11 8.42
N ALA A 132 0.63 -12.86 8.37
CA ALA A 132 -0.04 -11.75 7.69
C ALA A 132 0.72 -11.41 6.40
N ILE A 133 0.00 -11.34 5.27
CA ILE A 133 0.56 -10.92 3.99
C ILE A 133 0.21 -9.45 3.79
N VAL A 134 1.25 -8.60 3.78
CA VAL A 134 1.13 -7.15 3.74
C VAL A 134 2.21 -6.52 2.88
N ASP A 135 1.99 -5.26 2.48
CA ASP A 135 2.99 -4.45 1.80
C ASP A 135 4.28 -4.30 2.62
N LEU A 136 5.43 -4.31 1.95
CA LEU A 136 6.76 -4.20 2.56
C LEU A 136 6.89 -2.96 3.46
N GLY A 137 6.33 -1.81 3.04
CA GLY A 137 6.36 -0.58 3.84
C GLY A 137 5.57 -0.72 5.14
N VAL A 138 4.45 -1.45 5.11
CA VAL A 138 3.66 -1.81 6.28
C VAL A 138 4.46 -2.76 7.17
N ALA A 139 4.98 -3.84 6.61
CA ALA A 139 5.77 -4.85 7.35
C ALA A 139 6.93 -4.19 8.12
N LYS A 140 7.72 -3.35 7.45
CA LYS A 140 8.85 -2.62 8.06
C LYS A 140 8.47 -1.79 9.30
N ASN A 141 7.23 -1.28 9.35
CA ASN A 141 6.78 -0.53 10.53
C ASN A 141 6.46 -1.44 11.71
N TYR A 142 5.86 -2.60 11.46
CA TYR A 142 5.46 -3.52 12.53
C TYR A 142 6.62 -4.36 13.08
N VAL A 143 7.61 -4.73 12.25
CA VAL A 143 8.79 -5.47 12.73
C VAL A 143 9.78 -4.63 13.52
N LYS A 144 9.54 -3.32 13.67
CA LYS A 144 10.26 -2.48 14.64
C LYS A 144 9.93 -2.84 16.09
N SER A 145 8.79 -3.50 16.32
CA SER A 145 8.47 -4.10 17.61
C SER A 145 9.06 -5.51 17.70
N ASP A 146 9.35 -5.97 18.93
CA ASP A 146 9.86 -7.33 19.14
C ASP A 146 8.78 -8.42 19.05
N GLU A 147 7.55 -8.08 18.68
CA GLU A 147 6.45 -9.05 18.53
C GLU A 147 6.50 -9.81 17.22
N PHE A 148 7.04 -9.20 16.17
CA PHE A 148 6.97 -9.71 14.80
C PHE A 148 8.35 -9.79 14.14
N LYS A 149 8.44 -10.65 13.15
CA LYS A 149 9.50 -10.67 12.13
C LYS A 149 8.84 -10.82 10.75
N MET A 150 9.54 -10.43 9.70
CA MET A 150 9.09 -10.67 8.33
C MET A 150 10.04 -11.65 7.65
N LEU A 151 9.53 -12.38 6.66
CA LEU A 151 10.37 -13.21 5.80
C LEU A 151 11.18 -12.33 4.84
N ASP A 152 12.38 -12.76 4.52
CA ASP A 152 13.26 -12.05 3.56
C ASP A 152 12.76 -12.19 2.12
N GLU A 153 12.02 -13.26 1.83
CA GLU A 153 11.44 -13.54 0.52
C GLU A 153 10.11 -12.83 0.35
N SER A 154 9.91 -12.20 -0.82
CA SER A 154 8.61 -11.67 -1.21
C SER A 154 7.71 -12.74 -1.83
N LEU A 155 6.41 -12.63 -1.62
CA LEU A 155 5.41 -13.41 -2.33
C LEU A 155 5.11 -12.80 -3.71
N MET A 156 5.21 -11.48 -3.83
CA MET A 156 4.92 -10.74 -5.06
C MET A 156 5.69 -9.42 -5.03
N ASP A 157 6.41 -9.12 -6.13
CA ASP A 157 7.00 -7.81 -6.35
C ASP A 157 6.03 -6.94 -7.13
N GLU A 158 5.92 -5.66 -6.76
CA GLU A 158 4.96 -4.74 -7.33
C GLU A 158 5.45 -3.29 -7.34
N GLN A 159 4.66 -2.42 -7.95
CA GLN A 159 4.87 -0.97 -7.91
C GLN A 159 3.59 -0.30 -7.41
N ASN A 160 3.74 0.80 -6.70
CA ASN A 160 2.64 1.56 -6.16
C ASN A 160 2.27 2.73 -7.07
N TYR A 161 0.96 2.95 -7.21
CA TYR A 161 0.35 3.93 -8.10
C TYR A 161 -0.65 4.80 -7.34
N ILE A 162 -0.84 6.02 -7.82
CA ILE A 162 -1.99 6.86 -7.46
C ILE A 162 -3.12 6.53 -8.43
N ILE A 163 -4.35 6.50 -7.93
CA ILE A 163 -5.54 6.26 -8.75
C ILE A 163 -6.47 7.48 -8.72
N ALA A 164 -7.18 7.68 -9.81
CA ALA A 164 -8.25 8.67 -9.91
C ALA A 164 -9.51 8.03 -10.51
N LYS A 165 -10.64 8.75 -10.46
CA LYS A 165 -11.88 8.33 -11.09
C LYS A 165 -11.65 8.03 -12.56
N LYS A 166 -12.27 6.97 -13.08
CA LYS A 166 -12.22 6.61 -14.50
C LYS A 166 -12.66 7.78 -15.39
N GLY A 167 -11.80 8.14 -16.35
CA GLY A 167 -11.98 9.30 -17.24
C GLY A 167 -11.37 10.60 -16.72
N ASN A 168 -10.91 10.68 -15.45
CA ASN A 168 -10.25 11.88 -14.92
C ASN A 168 -8.76 11.88 -15.28
N THR A 169 -8.48 12.00 -16.57
CA THR A 169 -7.10 11.99 -17.11
C THR A 169 -6.32 13.24 -16.71
N ASP A 170 -7.00 14.39 -16.59
CA ASP A 170 -6.36 15.66 -16.20
C ASP A 170 -5.75 15.56 -14.79
N MET A 171 -6.45 14.92 -13.85
CA MET A 171 -5.92 14.69 -12.51
C MET A 171 -4.73 13.75 -12.54
N ILE A 172 -4.76 12.70 -13.36
CA ILE A 172 -3.64 11.76 -13.51
C ILE A 172 -2.42 12.46 -14.14
N GLU A 173 -2.60 13.32 -15.12
CA GLU A 173 -1.50 14.11 -15.71
C GLU A 173 -0.84 15.03 -14.66
N LYS A 174 -1.65 15.69 -13.81
CA LYS A 174 -1.13 16.47 -12.67
C LYS A 174 -0.32 15.57 -11.72
N MET A 175 -0.83 14.41 -11.36
CA MET A 175 -0.12 13.46 -10.49
C MET A 175 1.17 12.96 -11.13
N ASN A 176 1.17 12.63 -12.42
CA ASN A 176 2.37 12.20 -13.15
C ASN A 176 3.45 13.29 -13.18
N THR A 177 3.06 14.55 -13.39
CA THR A 177 3.99 15.68 -13.33
C THR A 177 4.63 15.79 -11.93
N CYS A 178 3.82 15.68 -10.88
CA CYS A 178 4.30 15.68 -9.50
C CYS A 178 5.20 14.48 -9.19
N ILE A 179 4.82 13.27 -9.63
CA ILE A 179 5.62 12.05 -9.44
C ILE A 179 7.00 12.21 -10.11
N LYS A 180 7.04 12.69 -11.35
CA LYS A 180 8.29 12.90 -12.08
C LYS A 180 9.21 13.89 -11.36
N LYS A 181 8.66 15.02 -10.89
CA LYS A 181 9.40 16.02 -10.12
C LYS A 181 9.91 15.44 -8.79
N PHE A 182 9.06 14.71 -8.08
CA PHE A 182 9.37 14.08 -6.80
C PHE A 182 10.49 13.05 -6.93
N LEU A 183 10.41 12.12 -7.90
CA LEU A 183 11.43 11.08 -8.12
C LEU A 183 12.80 11.67 -8.48
N ALA A 184 12.85 12.86 -9.08
CA ALA A 184 14.07 13.58 -9.40
C ALA A 184 14.57 14.48 -8.26
N SER A 185 13.85 14.58 -7.15
CA SER A 185 14.15 15.48 -6.03
C SER A 185 14.89 14.79 -4.88
N ASP A 186 15.53 15.59 -4.03
CA ASP A 186 16.09 15.10 -2.77
C ASP A 186 15.02 14.60 -1.78
N ASP A 187 13.79 15.04 -1.94
CA ASP A 187 12.68 14.66 -1.04
C ASP A 187 12.34 13.18 -1.17
N TYR A 188 12.40 12.62 -2.38
CA TYR A 188 12.27 11.18 -2.59
C TYR A 188 13.31 10.40 -1.78
N ALA A 189 14.60 10.77 -1.92
CA ALA A 189 15.68 10.12 -1.20
C ALA A 189 15.55 10.26 0.33
N LYS A 190 15.06 11.43 0.82
CA LYS A 190 14.80 11.67 2.24
C LYS A 190 13.65 10.79 2.75
N LEU A 191 12.55 10.69 2.00
CA LEU A 191 11.42 9.86 2.39
C LEU A 191 11.75 8.37 2.38
N CYS A 192 12.49 7.87 1.38
CA CYS A 192 12.96 6.49 1.33
C CYS A 192 13.88 6.12 2.51
N LYS A 193 14.63 7.09 3.06
CA LYS A 193 15.46 6.86 4.26
C LYS A 193 14.67 6.93 5.57
N LYS A 194 13.55 7.65 5.56
CA LYS A 194 12.72 7.84 6.75
C LYS A 194 11.78 6.66 6.98
N TYR A 195 11.32 6.01 5.90
CA TYR A 195 10.36 4.92 5.90
C TYR A 195 10.93 3.64 5.29
#